data_379df878df524f4af2e2fb3cad9377a6
#
_entry.id   379df878df524f4af2e2fb3cad9377a6
#
_cell.length_a   1.000
_cell.length_b   1.000
_cell.length_c   1.000
_cell.angle_alpha   90.00
_cell.angle_beta   90.00
_cell.angle_gamma   90.00
#
_symmetry.space_group_name_H-M   'P 1'
#
loop_
_entity.id
_entity.type
_entity.pdbx_description
1 polymer ?
#
loop_
_entity_poly.entity_id
_entity_poly.type
_entity_poly.pdbx_seq_one_letter_code
_entity_poly.pdbx_strand_id
1 'polypeptide(L)'
;MKTSIVSRTLITIALMVVCLIWTVPTVGILVTSFRTADAASSTGWWKSFATPEAFTLDNYVQVLGGQRFTIADAEGNTITTRGATMTSAFLSSITVTLPSVVIPIFIAAAAAYGFAWLKFPGRKIMFAIIIALLVVPLQISLIPILRDYQKVGLNGTWLGIWLAHTGFGLPLATYMLFNYISTVPRSILESAFIDGASHFTCFSRLILPLSVPALASFAIFQFIWVWNDLLIALVFLSGAGQTMEVVTVRLMNMAGTWGSAWHLLTAGAFVSMILPLTVFLSLQRYFVRGLLAGSVKG
;
A
#
# COMPACT_ATOMS: atom_id res chain seq x y z
N MET A 1 18.74 -34.29 3.79
CA MET A 1 17.73 -35.33 4.08
C MET A 1 16.73 -35.39 2.94
N LYS A 2 16.60 -36.52 2.23
CA LYS A 2 15.57 -36.72 1.19
C LYS A 2 14.22 -36.94 1.92
N THR A 3 13.34 -35.95 1.86
CA THR A 3 11.97 -36.13 2.38
C THR A 3 11.28 -37.25 1.62
N SER A 4 10.64 -38.19 2.32
CA SER A 4 9.92 -39.29 1.69
C SER A 4 8.75 -38.78 0.84
N ILE A 5 8.36 -39.50 -0.21
CA ILE A 5 7.21 -39.16 -1.06
C ILE A 5 5.96 -38.91 -0.21
N VAL A 6 5.73 -39.75 0.79
CA VAL A 6 4.60 -39.66 1.73
C VAL A 6 4.63 -38.32 2.49
N SER A 7 5.80 -37.88 2.98
CA SER A 7 5.95 -36.62 3.68
C SER A 7 5.64 -35.42 2.75
N ARG A 8 6.07 -35.47 1.49
CA ARG A 8 5.74 -34.40 0.50
C ARG A 8 4.25 -34.34 0.22
N THR A 9 3.61 -35.48 0.02
CA THR A 9 2.16 -35.55 -0.23
C THR A 9 1.36 -34.99 0.96
N LEU A 10 1.70 -35.36 2.19
CA LEU A 10 1.06 -34.86 3.39
C LEU A 10 1.22 -33.34 3.53
N ILE A 11 2.42 -32.81 3.29
CA ILE A 11 2.68 -31.35 3.32
C ILE A 11 1.85 -30.64 2.23
N THR A 12 1.80 -31.19 1.03
CA THR A 12 1.01 -30.59 -0.07
C THR A 12 -0.49 -30.58 0.26
N ILE A 13 -1.03 -31.66 0.81
CA ILE A 13 -2.44 -31.73 1.23
C ILE A 13 -2.70 -30.71 2.34
N ALA A 14 -1.84 -30.64 3.36
CA ALA A 14 -1.98 -29.67 4.45
C ALA A 14 -1.95 -28.22 3.92
N LEU A 15 -1.05 -27.90 3.00
CA LEU A 15 -0.98 -26.58 2.37
C LEU A 15 -2.25 -26.27 1.56
N MET A 16 -2.75 -27.24 0.79
CA MET A 16 -4.00 -27.05 0.03
C MET A 16 -5.19 -26.79 0.95
N VAL A 17 -5.32 -27.55 2.05
CA VAL A 17 -6.39 -27.35 3.04
C VAL A 17 -6.32 -25.96 3.65
N VAL A 18 -5.13 -25.52 4.08
CA VAL A 18 -4.92 -24.18 4.63
C VAL A 18 -5.29 -23.11 3.59
N CYS A 19 -4.81 -23.24 2.35
CA CYS A 19 -5.15 -22.30 1.27
C CYS A 19 -6.66 -22.23 1.01
N LEU A 20 -7.35 -23.38 0.99
CA LEU A 20 -8.81 -23.42 0.82
C LEU A 20 -9.53 -22.69 1.96
N ILE A 21 -9.16 -22.98 3.21
CA ILE A 21 -9.77 -22.32 4.39
C ILE A 21 -9.58 -20.80 4.30
N TRP A 22 -8.37 -20.33 3.94
CA TRP A 22 -8.08 -18.89 3.81
C TRP A 22 -8.79 -18.23 2.62
N THR A 23 -9.13 -19.00 1.60
CA THR A 23 -9.83 -18.49 0.42
C THR A 23 -11.34 -18.32 0.67
N VAL A 24 -11.94 -19.10 1.56
CA VAL A 24 -13.40 -19.07 1.84
C VAL A 24 -13.92 -17.66 2.17
N PRO A 25 -13.33 -16.87 3.08
CA PRO A 25 -13.83 -15.52 3.37
C PRO A 25 -13.77 -14.61 2.13
N THR A 26 -12.69 -14.69 1.34
CA THR A 26 -12.50 -13.88 0.13
C THR A 26 -13.56 -14.22 -0.93
N VAL A 27 -13.83 -15.52 -1.13
CA VAL A 27 -14.92 -15.98 -2.03
C VAL A 27 -16.28 -15.50 -1.51
N GLY A 28 -16.52 -15.56 -0.21
CA GLY A 28 -17.75 -15.05 0.39
C GLY A 28 -18.00 -13.57 0.13
N ILE A 29 -16.95 -12.75 0.30
CA ILE A 29 -17.01 -11.31 -0.03
C ILE A 29 -17.21 -11.11 -1.54
N LEU A 30 -16.52 -11.88 -2.39
CA LEU A 30 -16.66 -11.80 -3.84
C LEU A 30 -18.10 -12.14 -4.28
N VAL A 31 -18.65 -13.24 -3.80
CA VAL A 31 -20.04 -13.61 -4.10
C VAL A 31 -21.00 -12.52 -3.62
N THR A 32 -20.81 -11.99 -2.42
CA THR A 32 -21.65 -10.94 -1.84
C THR A 32 -21.61 -9.66 -2.68
N SER A 33 -20.49 -9.32 -3.29
CA SER A 33 -20.35 -8.12 -4.14
C SER A 33 -21.22 -8.14 -5.41
N PHE A 34 -21.67 -9.31 -5.83
CA PHE A 34 -22.59 -9.47 -6.97
C PHE A 34 -24.05 -9.68 -6.56
N ARG A 35 -24.37 -9.73 -5.25
CA ARG A 35 -25.73 -9.99 -4.79
C ARG A 35 -26.57 -8.72 -4.69
N THR A 36 -27.86 -8.86 -4.92
CA THR A 36 -28.83 -7.78 -4.64
C THR A 36 -28.82 -7.41 -3.15
N ALA A 37 -29.27 -6.20 -2.81
CA ALA A 37 -29.32 -5.72 -1.44
C ALA A 37 -30.09 -6.68 -0.52
N ASP A 38 -31.27 -7.12 -0.96
CA ASP A 38 -32.15 -8.02 -0.20
C ASP A 38 -31.51 -9.39 0.03
N ALA A 39 -30.91 -9.96 -1.01
CA ALA A 39 -30.21 -11.24 -0.87
C ALA A 39 -29.01 -11.14 0.06
N ALA A 40 -28.21 -10.07 -0.05
CA ALA A 40 -27.03 -9.88 0.77
C ALA A 40 -27.32 -9.66 2.26
N SER A 41 -28.48 -9.04 2.58
CA SER A 41 -28.91 -8.79 3.96
C SER A 41 -29.69 -9.94 4.59
N SER A 42 -30.42 -10.74 3.80
CA SER A 42 -31.35 -11.76 4.31
C SER A 42 -30.76 -13.17 4.39
N THR A 43 -29.75 -13.49 3.56
CA THR A 43 -29.22 -14.87 3.46
C THR A 43 -27.69 -14.89 3.39
N GLY A 44 -27.08 -16.04 3.78
CA GLY A 44 -25.66 -16.25 3.62
C GLY A 44 -25.23 -16.42 2.16
N TRP A 45 -24.00 -16.00 1.80
CA TRP A 45 -23.46 -16.03 0.44
C TRP A 45 -23.46 -17.45 -0.19
N TRP A 46 -23.37 -18.50 0.62
CA TRP A 46 -23.39 -19.90 0.17
C TRP A 46 -24.75 -20.33 -0.40
N LYS A 47 -25.83 -19.60 -0.13
CA LYS A 47 -27.16 -19.85 -0.71
C LYS A 47 -27.34 -19.26 -2.10
N SER A 48 -26.46 -18.38 -2.53
CA SER A 48 -26.58 -17.65 -3.82
C SER A 48 -26.52 -18.55 -5.05
N PHE A 49 -25.88 -19.70 -4.94
CA PHE A 49 -25.80 -20.66 -6.04
C PHE A 49 -27.15 -21.38 -6.32
N ALA A 50 -28.08 -21.34 -5.37
CA ALA A 50 -29.44 -21.86 -5.54
C ALA A 50 -30.43 -20.80 -6.07
N THR A 51 -30.05 -19.52 -6.09
CA THR A 51 -30.90 -18.40 -6.52
C THR A 51 -30.12 -17.49 -7.48
N PRO A 52 -29.88 -17.92 -8.75
CA PRO A 52 -29.08 -17.15 -9.72
C PRO A 52 -29.62 -15.75 -10.01
N GLU A 53 -30.94 -15.54 -9.91
CA GLU A 53 -31.63 -14.24 -10.07
C GLU A 53 -31.21 -13.20 -9.01
N ALA A 54 -30.56 -13.62 -7.94
CA ALA A 54 -30.05 -12.73 -6.91
C ALA A 54 -28.71 -12.06 -7.30
N PHE A 55 -28.14 -12.38 -8.47
CA PHE A 55 -26.88 -11.76 -8.94
C PHE A 55 -27.15 -10.51 -9.78
N THR A 56 -26.32 -9.47 -9.55
CA THR A 56 -26.39 -8.20 -10.28
C THR A 56 -25.00 -7.57 -10.42
N LEU A 57 -24.81 -6.77 -11.45
CA LEU A 57 -23.64 -5.90 -11.63
C LEU A 57 -23.90 -4.45 -11.15
N ASP A 58 -25.12 -4.13 -10.77
CA ASP A 58 -25.51 -2.78 -10.37
C ASP A 58 -24.69 -2.24 -9.20
N ASN A 59 -24.25 -3.12 -8.30
CA ASN A 59 -23.40 -2.75 -7.17
C ASN A 59 -22.11 -2.06 -7.66
N TYR A 60 -21.48 -2.60 -8.67
CA TYR A 60 -20.25 -2.02 -9.26
C TYR A 60 -20.55 -0.71 -10.00
N VAL A 61 -21.67 -0.63 -10.71
CA VAL A 61 -22.11 0.61 -11.38
C VAL A 61 -22.35 1.71 -10.35
N GLN A 62 -23.02 1.40 -9.25
CA GLN A 62 -23.28 2.36 -8.18
C GLN A 62 -22.01 2.79 -7.43
N VAL A 63 -21.11 1.86 -7.15
CA VAL A 63 -19.86 2.13 -6.45
C VAL A 63 -18.94 3.00 -7.31
N LEU A 64 -18.78 2.68 -8.58
CA LEU A 64 -17.92 3.43 -9.50
C LEU A 64 -18.50 4.79 -9.88
N GLY A 65 -19.79 4.84 -10.20
CA GLY A 65 -20.47 6.03 -10.70
C GLY A 65 -21.02 6.97 -9.62
N GLY A 66 -21.00 6.55 -8.36
CA GLY A 66 -21.65 7.22 -7.23
C GLY A 66 -23.15 6.93 -7.19
N GLN A 67 -23.68 6.78 -5.97
CA GLN A 67 -25.14 6.67 -5.79
C GLN A 67 -25.82 7.97 -6.19
N ARG A 68 -26.98 7.84 -6.81
CA ARG A 68 -27.86 8.97 -7.11
C ARG A 68 -28.78 9.18 -5.92
N PHE A 69 -28.79 10.38 -5.39
CA PHE A 69 -29.71 10.81 -4.35
C PHE A 69 -30.67 11.83 -4.95
N THR A 70 -31.95 11.59 -4.78
CA THR A 70 -32.95 12.58 -5.13
C THR A 70 -33.36 13.31 -3.84
N ILE A 71 -33.02 14.58 -3.75
CA ILE A 71 -33.30 15.44 -2.61
C ILE A 71 -34.41 16.40 -3.07
N ALA A 72 -35.52 16.50 -2.33
CA ALA A 72 -36.48 17.55 -2.53
C ALA A 72 -35.92 18.85 -1.90
N ASP A 73 -35.90 19.95 -2.66
CA ASP A 73 -35.62 21.26 -2.12
C ASP A 73 -36.79 21.80 -1.29
N ALA A 74 -36.62 22.95 -0.63
CA ALA A 74 -37.67 23.56 0.20
C ALA A 74 -38.89 23.98 -0.62
N GLU A 75 -38.81 24.01 -1.95
CA GLU A 75 -39.85 24.40 -2.90
C GLU A 75 -40.54 23.18 -3.53
N GLY A 76 -40.12 21.95 -3.14
CA GLY A 76 -40.71 20.69 -3.63
C GLY A 76 -40.13 20.20 -4.97
N ASN A 77 -39.09 20.86 -5.52
CA ASN A 77 -38.42 20.39 -6.72
C ASN A 77 -37.44 19.26 -6.36
N THR A 78 -37.35 18.24 -7.20
CA THR A 78 -36.43 17.14 -7.00
C THR A 78 -35.09 17.42 -7.67
N ILE A 79 -34.04 17.54 -6.88
CA ILE A 79 -32.66 17.66 -7.36
C ILE A 79 -31.98 16.30 -7.23
N THR A 80 -31.55 15.72 -8.37
CA THR A 80 -30.76 14.50 -8.34
C THR A 80 -29.28 14.87 -8.22
N THR A 81 -28.67 14.57 -7.09
CA THR A 81 -27.22 14.74 -6.86
C THR A 81 -26.53 13.37 -6.82
N ARG A 82 -25.26 13.36 -7.17
CA ARG A 82 -24.41 12.17 -7.05
C ARG A 82 -23.54 12.25 -5.81
N GLY A 83 -23.51 11.17 -5.05
CA GLY A 83 -22.55 11.00 -3.96
C GLY A 83 -21.12 10.86 -4.47
N ALA A 84 -20.16 10.91 -3.54
CA ALA A 84 -18.76 10.66 -3.85
C ALA A 84 -18.57 9.27 -4.46
N THR A 85 -17.70 9.17 -5.46
CA THR A 85 -17.49 7.96 -6.26
C THR A 85 -16.26 7.19 -5.79
N MET A 86 -16.25 5.87 -5.93
CA MET A 86 -15.03 5.07 -5.73
C MET A 86 -13.95 5.43 -6.76
N THR A 87 -14.36 5.86 -7.97
CA THR A 87 -13.43 6.29 -9.02
C THR A 87 -12.62 7.51 -8.59
N SER A 88 -13.25 8.52 -7.97
CA SER A 88 -12.52 9.69 -7.45
C SER A 88 -11.58 9.31 -6.31
N ALA A 89 -12.04 8.47 -5.38
CA ALA A 89 -11.23 7.98 -4.29
C ALA A 89 -10.03 7.14 -4.78
N PHE A 90 -10.21 6.35 -5.84
CA PHE A 90 -9.16 5.56 -6.48
C PHE A 90 -8.07 6.47 -7.09
N LEU A 91 -8.46 7.52 -7.81
CA LEU A 91 -7.53 8.50 -8.35
C LEU A 91 -6.78 9.27 -7.24
N SER A 92 -7.49 9.64 -6.17
CA SER A 92 -6.86 10.26 -4.98
C SER A 92 -5.83 9.31 -4.34
N SER A 93 -6.17 8.03 -4.19
CA SER A 93 -5.23 7.03 -3.67
C SER A 93 -3.99 6.87 -4.55
N ILE A 94 -4.12 6.90 -5.89
CA ILE A 94 -2.97 6.89 -6.81
C ILE A 94 -2.13 8.15 -6.59
N THR A 95 -2.76 9.32 -6.50
CA THR A 95 -2.08 10.60 -6.28
C THR A 95 -1.31 10.64 -4.96
N VAL A 96 -1.84 9.99 -3.91
CA VAL A 96 -1.12 9.83 -2.63
C VAL A 96 0.01 8.82 -2.77
N THR A 97 -0.29 7.64 -3.32
CA THR A 97 0.60 6.48 -3.23
C THR A 97 1.85 6.63 -4.08
N LEU A 98 1.73 7.10 -5.34
CA LEU A 98 2.88 7.16 -6.23
C LEU A 98 4.01 8.06 -5.70
N PRO A 99 3.77 9.33 -5.31
CA PRO A 99 4.82 10.15 -4.73
C PRO A 99 5.32 9.61 -3.39
N SER A 100 4.43 9.07 -2.54
CA SER A 100 4.78 8.48 -1.25
C SER A 100 5.61 7.18 -1.36
N VAL A 101 5.70 6.58 -2.53
CA VAL A 101 6.62 5.48 -2.84
C VAL A 101 7.93 6.01 -3.42
N VAL A 102 7.84 6.91 -4.39
CA VAL A 102 8.99 7.37 -5.17
C VAL A 102 9.92 8.25 -4.33
N ILE A 103 9.36 9.20 -3.57
CA ILE A 103 10.15 10.15 -2.76
C ILE A 103 11.06 9.42 -1.74
N PRO A 104 10.51 8.54 -0.85
CA PRO A 104 11.36 7.86 0.13
C PRO A 104 12.39 6.91 -0.51
N ILE A 105 12.09 6.31 -1.66
CA ILE A 105 13.05 5.47 -2.38
C ILE A 105 14.29 6.26 -2.79
N PHE A 106 14.11 7.44 -3.40
CA PHE A 106 15.24 8.26 -3.84
C PHE A 106 16.07 8.76 -2.66
N ILE A 107 15.40 9.25 -1.61
CA ILE A 107 16.10 9.75 -0.41
C ILE A 107 16.85 8.60 0.28
N ALA A 108 16.18 7.46 0.48
CA ALA A 108 16.76 6.31 1.15
C ALA A 108 17.90 5.65 0.36
N ALA A 109 17.81 5.60 -0.97
CA ALA A 109 18.86 5.08 -1.81
C ALA A 109 20.15 5.93 -1.70
N ALA A 110 20.01 7.26 -1.74
CA ALA A 110 21.13 8.17 -1.55
C ALA A 110 21.70 8.08 -0.12
N ALA A 111 20.84 8.03 0.90
CA ALA A 111 21.25 7.87 2.30
C ALA A 111 21.97 6.52 2.52
N ALA A 112 21.41 5.43 2.00
CA ALA A 112 21.98 4.09 2.11
C ALA A 112 23.36 4.00 1.44
N TYR A 113 23.53 4.63 0.25
CA TYR A 113 24.84 4.76 -0.40
C TYR A 113 25.81 5.52 0.48
N GLY A 114 25.40 6.66 1.03
CA GLY A 114 26.23 7.46 1.95
C GLY A 114 26.65 6.66 3.18
N PHE A 115 25.74 5.95 3.82
CA PHE A 115 26.02 5.11 4.97
C PHE A 115 26.88 3.87 4.63
N ALA A 116 26.81 3.32 3.43
CA ALA A 116 27.60 2.16 3.05
C ALA A 116 29.04 2.54 2.64
N TRP A 117 29.20 3.60 1.84
CA TRP A 117 30.42 3.87 1.08
C TRP A 117 31.15 5.14 1.47
N LEU A 118 30.46 6.16 2.02
CA LEU A 118 31.12 7.39 2.42
C LEU A 118 31.67 7.30 3.85
N LYS A 119 32.81 7.92 4.08
CA LYS A 119 33.40 8.06 5.42
C LYS A 119 33.17 9.48 5.92
N PHE A 120 32.30 9.64 6.89
CA PHE A 120 32.06 10.93 7.53
C PHE A 120 31.89 10.77 9.05
N PRO A 121 32.18 11.83 9.85
CA PRO A 121 32.02 11.78 11.29
C PRO A 121 30.54 11.59 11.68
N GLY A 122 30.27 10.82 12.72
CA GLY A 122 28.90 10.58 13.20
C GLY A 122 28.09 9.54 12.41
N ARG A 123 28.61 8.98 11.30
CA ARG A 123 27.90 8.01 10.44
C ARG A 123 27.20 6.90 11.21
N LYS A 124 27.90 6.26 12.15
CA LYS A 124 27.34 5.15 12.94
C LYS A 124 26.21 5.60 13.85
N ILE A 125 26.35 6.77 14.45
CA ILE A 125 25.33 7.35 15.35
C ILE A 125 24.10 7.73 14.57
N MET A 126 24.26 8.42 13.43
CA MET A 126 23.13 8.78 12.55
C MET A 126 22.37 7.55 12.06
N PHE A 127 23.09 6.51 11.63
CA PHE A 127 22.48 5.26 11.21
C PHE A 127 21.73 4.56 12.38
N ALA A 128 22.32 4.56 13.58
CA ALA A 128 21.68 4.01 14.77
C ALA A 128 20.40 4.79 15.14
N ILE A 129 20.38 6.12 14.99
CA ILE A 129 19.18 6.95 15.20
C ILE A 129 18.10 6.55 14.18
N ILE A 130 18.44 6.40 12.90
CA ILE A 130 17.49 5.97 11.87
C ILE A 130 16.86 4.62 12.23
N ILE A 131 17.66 3.65 12.69
CA ILE A 131 17.15 2.35 13.14
C ILE A 131 16.26 2.51 14.39
N ALA A 132 16.64 3.35 15.32
CA ALA A 132 15.85 3.60 16.53
C ALA A 132 14.44 4.18 16.20
N LEU A 133 14.32 4.98 15.14
CA LEU A 133 13.03 5.50 14.67
C LEU A 133 12.06 4.39 14.23
N LEU A 134 12.54 3.20 13.84
CA LEU A 134 11.67 2.06 13.51
C LEU A 134 10.86 1.56 14.72
N VAL A 135 11.35 1.80 15.93
CA VAL A 135 10.70 1.35 17.17
C VAL A 135 9.61 2.34 17.62
N VAL A 136 9.63 3.57 17.10
CA VAL A 136 8.64 4.58 17.47
C VAL A 136 7.27 4.21 16.89
N PRO A 137 6.24 3.98 17.73
CA PRO A 137 4.91 3.65 17.24
C PRO A 137 4.31 4.83 16.44
N LEU A 138 3.92 4.55 15.19
CA LEU A 138 3.36 5.55 14.28
C LEU A 138 2.17 6.29 14.93
N GLN A 139 1.28 5.57 15.59
CA GLN A 139 0.05 6.11 16.18
C GLN A 139 0.31 7.22 17.22
N ILE A 140 1.37 7.09 17.99
CA ILE A 140 1.74 8.10 19.01
C ILE A 140 2.26 9.37 18.33
N SER A 141 2.93 9.24 17.18
CA SER A 141 3.55 10.35 16.46
C SER A 141 2.54 11.18 15.66
N LEU A 142 1.37 10.64 15.31
CA LEU A 142 0.40 11.29 14.42
C LEU A 142 -0.06 12.65 14.93
N ILE A 143 -0.48 12.73 16.20
CA ILE A 143 -1.05 13.97 16.77
C ILE A 143 0.00 15.08 16.91
N PRO A 144 1.20 14.83 17.46
CA PRO A 144 2.26 15.84 17.47
C PRO A 144 2.61 16.38 16.08
N ILE A 145 2.81 15.50 15.11
CA ILE A 145 3.14 15.90 13.73
C ILE A 145 1.98 16.67 13.09
N LEU A 146 0.72 16.26 13.32
CA LEU A 146 -0.44 17.00 12.84
C LEU A 146 -0.46 18.45 13.34
N ARG A 147 -0.17 18.66 14.64
CA ARG A 147 -0.11 20.02 15.21
C ARG A 147 0.94 20.89 14.50
N ASP A 148 2.10 20.32 14.19
CA ASP A 148 3.13 21.05 13.45
C ASP A 148 2.74 21.29 12.01
N TYR A 149 2.09 20.34 11.35
CA TYR A 149 1.55 20.50 10.00
C TYR A 149 0.48 21.58 9.91
N GLN A 150 -0.37 21.67 10.93
CA GLN A 150 -1.38 22.76 11.03
C GLN A 150 -0.71 24.15 11.11
N LYS A 151 0.37 24.30 11.89
CA LYS A 151 1.08 25.57 12.01
C LYS A 151 1.70 26.06 10.71
N VAL A 152 2.17 25.11 9.86
CA VAL A 152 2.81 25.43 8.59
C VAL A 152 1.89 25.27 7.37
N GLY A 153 0.59 25.00 7.59
CA GLY A 153 -0.41 24.91 6.52
C GLY A 153 -0.30 23.68 5.64
N LEU A 154 0.33 22.59 6.10
CA LEU A 154 0.48 21.34 5.35
C LEU A 154 -0.69 20.37 5.56
N ASN A 155 -1.51 20.56 6.60
CA ASN A 155 -2.68 19.70 6.84
C ASN A 155 -3.71 19.86 5.72
N GLY A 156 -4.30 18.78 5.25
CA GLY A 156 -5.29 18.78 4.17
C GLY A 156 -4.67 19.01 2.78
N THR A 157 -3.36 18.84 2.59
CA THR A 157 -2.67 19.01 1.32
C THR A 157 -2.02 17.72 0.82
N TRP A 158 -1.88 17.60 -0.52
CA TRP A 158 -1.13 16.49 -1.13
C TRP A 158 0.32 16.44 -0.65
N LEU A 159 0.99 17.60 -0.57
CA LEU A 159 2.36 17.68 -0.09
C LEU A 159 2.48 17.18 1.35
N GLY A 160 1.54 17.56 2.22
CA GLY A 160 1.53 17.12 3.62
C GLY A 160 1.50 15.61 3.75
N ILE A 161 0.58 14.94 3.06
CA ILE A 161 0.46 13.48 3.15
C ILE A 161 1.66 12.75 2.50
N TRP A 162 2.23 13.28 1.41
CA TRP A 162 3.44 12.73 0.80
C TRP A 162 4.63 12.78 1.76
N LEU A 163 4.81 13.91 2.45
CA LEU A 163 5.88 14.07 3.44
C LEU A 163 5.65 13.18 4.67
N ALA A 164 4.41 13.02 5.12
CA ALA A 164 4.08 12.14 6.23
C ALA A 164 4.45 10.69 5.91
N HIS A 165 3.96 10.14 4.79
CA HIS A 165 4.31 8.79 4.36
C HIS A 165 5.81 8.62 4.09
N THR A 166 6.46 9.65 3.55
CA THR A 166 7.92 9.64 3.37
C THR A 166 8.63 9.53 4.71
N GLY A 167 8.28 10.39 5.67
CA GLY A 167 8.90 10.38 7.00
C GLY A 167 8.79 9.05 7.72
N PHE A 168 7.60 8.44 7.70
CA PHE A 168 7.37 7.14 8.32
C PHE A 168 8.02 5.98 7.55
N GLY A 169 8.10 6.05 6.22
CA GLY A 169 8.71 5.00 5.39
C GLY A 169 10.24 5.05 5.34
N LEU A 170 10.83 6.24 5.54
CA LEU A 170 12.26 6.47 5.32
C LEU A 170 13.19 5.61 6.18
N PRO A 171 12.94 5.39 7.49
CA PRO A 171 13.80 4.55 8.31
C PRO A 171 13.91 3.12 7.78
N LEU A 172 12.79 2.49 7.45
CA LEU A 172 12.76 1.13 6.91
C LEU A 172 13.41 1.07 5.52
N ALA A 173 13.10 2.03 4.65
CA ALA A 173 13.72 2.15 3.34
C ALA A 173 15.25 2.21 3.42
N THR A 174 15.76 3.12 4.28
CA THR A 174 17.20 3.32 4.46
C THR A 174 17.86 2.06 5.01
N TYR A 175 17.25 1.40 5.99
CA TYR A 175 17.76 0.16 6.56
C TYR A 175 17.81 -0.99 5.52
N MET A 176 16.73 -1.21 4.78
CA MET A 176 16.67 -2.28 3.77
C MET A 176 17.68 -2.04 2.64
N LEU A 177 17.73 -0.82 2.12
CA LEU A 177 18.65 -0.48 1.03
C LEU A 177 20.10 -0.47 1.49
N PHE A 178 20.39 0.00 2.70
CA PHE A 178 21.73 -0.07 3.28
C PHE A 178 22.21 -1.52 3.38
N ASN A 179 21.39 -2.43 3.90
CA ASN A 179 21.76 -3.84 4.01
C ASN A 179 22.08 -4.44 2.64
N TYR A 180 21.29 -4.13 1.61
CA TYR A 180 21.54 -4.62 0.26
C TYR A 180 22.79 -3.99 -0.37
N ILE A 181 22.88 -2.65 -0.36
CA ILE A 181 23.99 -1.91 -0.98
C ILE A 181 25.34 -2.28 -0.33
N SER A 182 25.34 -2.58 0.96
CA SER A 182 26.54 -3.01 1.68
C SER A 182 27.08 -4.39 1.24
N THR A 183 26.27 -5.20 0.54
CA THR A 183 26.70 -6.50 0.01
C THR A 183 27.43 -6.39 -1.34
N VAL A 184 27.37 -5.23 -2.00
CA VAL A 184 28.05 -5.01 -3.28
C VAL A 184 29.57 -5.11 -3.06
N PRO A 185 30.31 -5.92 -3.86
CA PRO A 185 31.74 -6.05 -3.70
C PRO A 185 32.48 -4.70 -3.84
N ARG A 186 33.43 -4.44 -2.94
CA ARG A 186 34.23 -3.21 -2.95
C ARG A 186 35.02 -3.02 -4.24
N SER A 187 35.51 -4.13 -4.81
CA SER A 187 36.26 -4.12 -6.04
C SER A 187 35.56 -3.44 -7.22
N ILE A 188 34.24 -3.51 -7.27
CA ILE A 188 33.42 -2.86 -8.33
C ILE A 188 33.56 -1.33 -8.25
N LEU A 189 33.47 -0.77 -7.04
CA LEU A 189 33.60 0.68 -6.86
C LEU A 189 35.05 1.14 -6.97
N GLU A 190 35.99 0.35 -6.44
CA GLU A 190 37.44 0.66 -6.52
C GLU A 190 37.88 0.72 -7.98
N SER A 191 37.49 -0.23 -8.83
CA SER A 191 37.76 -0.20 -10.27
C SER A 191 37.17 1.06 -10.92
N ALA A 192 35.91 1.41 -10.60
CA ALA A 192 35.30 2.60 -11.14
C ALA A 192 36.01 3.91 -10.73
N PHE A 193 36.53 3.97 -9.49
CA PHE A 193 37.32 5.13 -9.03
C PHE A 193 38.67 5.20 -9.72
N ILE A 194 39.30 4.06 -10.03
CA ILE A 194 40.57 4.00 -10.83
C ILE A 194 40.29 4.55 -12.24
N ASP A 195 39.11 4.24 -12.82
CA ASP A 195 38.66 4.77 -14.11
C ASP A 195 38.22 6.26 -14.06
N GLY A 196 38.38 6.92 -12.90
CA GLY A 196 38.06 8.34 -12.71
C GLY A 196 36.58 8.65 -12.45
N ALA A 197 35.74 7.66 -12.12
CA ALA A 197 34.34 7.87 -11.81
C ALA A 197 34.17 8.65 -10.48
N SER A 198 33.26 9.63 -10.47
CA SER A 198 32.85 10.33 -9.24
C SER A 198 31.91 9.46 -8.39
N HIS A 199 31.75 9.80 -7.11
CA HIS A 199 30.74 9.16 -6.25
C HIS A 199 29.32 9.22 -6.84
N PHE A 200 28.94 10.33 -7.48
CA PHE A 200 27.65 10.45 -8.15
C PHE A 200 27.52 9.50 -9.35
N THR A 201 28.60 9.35 -10.12
CA THR A 201 28.65 8.39 -11.25
C THR A 201 28.54 6.95 -10.75
N CYS A 202 29.28 6.59 -9.70
CA CYS A 202 29.19 5.27 -9.07
C CYS A 202 27.78 5.01 -8.53
N PHE A 203 27.17 5.98 -7.83
CA PHE A 203 25.82 5.86 -7.33
C PHE A 203 24.80 5.65 -8.45
N SER A 204 24.77 6.53 -9.44
CA SER A 204 23.73 6.54 -10.47
C SER A 204 23.90 5.42 -11.52
N ARG A 205 25.15 5.10 -11.92
CA ARG A 205 25.41 4.15 -13.02
C ARG A 205 25.77 2.74 -12.56
N LEU A 206 26.17 2.54 -11.30
CA LEU A 206 26.53 1.22 -10.78
C LEU A 206 25.57 0.80 -9.66
N ILE A 207 25.51 1.55 -8.58
CA ILE A 207 24.78 1.11 -7.38
C ILE A 207 23.26 1.09 -7.60
N LEU A 208 22.65 2.11 -8.17
CA LEU A 208 21.21 2.12 -8.43
C LEU A 208 20.78 0.97 -9.36
N PRO A 209 21.41 0.72 -10.52
CA PRO A 209 21.08 -0.43 -11.37
C PRO A 209 21.28 -1.78 -10.69
N LEU A 210 22.37 -1.97 -9.94
CA LEU A 210 22.61 -3.20 -9.20
C LEU A 210 21.58 -3.40 -8.06
N SER A 211 21.04 -2.31 -7.51
CA SER A 211 20.09 -2.34 -6.40
C SER A 211 18.62 -2.45 -6.84
N VAL A 212 18.32 -2.55 -8.14
CA VAL A 212 16.95 -2.66 -8.66
C VAL A 212 16.11 -3.73 -7.93
N PRO A 213 16.63 -4.93 -7.60
CA PRO A 213 15.83 -5.92 -6.87
C PRO A 213 15.41 -5.44 -5.48
N ALA A 214 16.30 -4.76 -4.74
CA ALA A 214 16.00 -4.23 -3.41
C ALA A 214 15.07 -3.01 -3.49
N LEU A 215 15.32 -2.10 -4.45
CA LEU A 215 14.47 -0.94 -4.71
C LEU A 215 13.04 -1.37 -5.05
N ALA A 216 12.88 -2.36 -5.94
CA ALA A 216 11.58 -2.89 -6.32
C ALA A 216 10.88 -3.59 -5.15
N SER A 217 11.61 -4.33 -4.31
CA SER A 217 11.04 -4.98 -3.12
C SER A 217 10.50 -3.96 -2.13
N PHE A 218 11.27 -2.90 -1.86
CA PHE A 218 10.79 -1.82 -1.00
C PHE A 218 9.63 -1.05 -1.64
N ALA A 219 9.68 -0.80 -2.95
CA ALA A 219 8.60 -0.12 -3.68
C ALA A 219 7.26 -0.85 -3.54
N ILE A 220 7.26 -2.19 -3.68
CA ILE A 220 6.06 -3.02 -3.49
C ILE A 220 5.55 -2.90 -2.05
N PHE A 221 6.45 -3.05 -1.07
CA PHE A 221 6.10 -2.97 0.34
C PHE A 221 5.49 -1.60 0.68
N GLN A 222 6.17 -0.53 0.29
CA GLN A 222 5.72 0.85 0.52
C GLN A 222 4.40 1.13 -0.19
N PHE A 223 4.26 0.65 -1.45
CA PHE A 223 3.02 0.80 -2.21
C PHE A 223 1.84 0.15 -1.49
N ILE A 224 1.97 -1.12 -1.10
CA ILE A 224 0.90 -1.85 -0.41
C ILE A 224 0.57 -1.18 0.93
N TRP A 225 1.58 -0.73 1.67
CA TRP A 225 1.39 -0.05 2.94
C TRP A 225 0.65 1.27 2.77
N VAL A 226 1.08 2.15 1.87
CA VAL A 226 0.43 3.46 1.63
C VAL A 226 -0.97 3.29 1.06
N TRP A 227 -1.15 2.37 0.10
CA TRP A 227 -2.46 2.12 -0.50
C TRP A 227 -3.52 1.67 0.50
N ASN A 228 -3.14 0.84 1.46
CA ASN A 228 -4.04 0.31 2.49
C ASN A 228 -4.07 1.16 3.76
N ASP A 229 -3.34 2.27 3.81
CA ASP A 229 -3.35 3.13 4.99
C ASP A 229 -4.68 3.87 5.12
N LEU A 230 -5.21 3.85 6.33
CA LEU A 230 -6.39 4.60 6.74
C LEU A 230 -6.04 5.72 7.70
N LEU A 231 -5.12 5.45 8.65
CA LEU A 231 -4.87 6.33 9.79
C LEU A 231 -4.18 7.64 9.38
N ILE A 232 -3.13 7.55 8.57
CA ILE A 232 -2.41 8.74 8.09
C ILE A 232 -3.35 9.57 7.22
N ALA A 233 -4.14 8.93 6.35
CA ALA A 233 -5.11 9.62 5.51
C ALA A 233 -6.19 10.34 6.34
N LEU A 234 -6.77 9.69 7.36
CA LEU A 234 -7.75 10.31 8.25
C LEU A 234 -7.19 11.51 9.00
N VAL A 235 -5.91 11.44 9.42
CA VAL A 235 -5.28 12.52 10.18
C VAL A 235 -4.84 13.67 9.27
N PHE A 236 -4.09 13.39 8.21
CA PHE A 236 -3.43 14.42 7.41
C PHE A 236 -4.25 14.96 6.23
N LEU A 237 -5.32 14.25 5.81
CA LEU A 237 -6.30 14.77 4.83
C LEU A 237 -7.59 15.26 5.51
N SER A 238 -7.66 15.29 6.84
CA SER A 238 -8.80 15.85 7.56
C SER A 238 -9.01 17.32 7.15
N GLY A 239 -10.24 17.65 6.75
CA GLY A 239 -10.59 19.00 6.28
C GLY A 239 -10.38 19.28 4.79
N ALA A 240 -9.75 18.36 4.04
CA ALA A 240 -9.57 18.51 2.58
C ALA A 240 -10.87 18.28 1.76
N GLY A 241 -11.93 17.83 2.41
CA GLY A 241 -13.20 17.52 1.77
C GLY A 241 -13.18 16.24 0.92
N GLN A 242 -14.27 16.00 0.18
CA GLN A 242 -14.44 14.78 -0.62
C GLN A 242 -13.48 14.70 -1.83
N THR A 243 -12.86 15.80 -2.21
CA THR A 243 -11.96 15.87 -3.38
C THR A 243 -10.63 15.15 -3.16
N MET A 244 -10.23 14.95 -1.89
CA MET A 244 -8.98 14.27 -1.53
C MET A 244 -9.22 12.96 -0.77
N GLU A 245 -10.46 12.46 -0.78
CA GLU A 245 -10.82 11.22 -0.11
C GLU A 245 -10.14 10.02 -0.78
N VAL A 246 -9.36 9.25 -0.02
CA VAL A 246 -8.71 8.02 -0.50
C VAL A 246 -9.63 6.80 -0.36
N VAL A 247 -9.29 5.71 -1.05
CA VAL A 247 -10.11 4.48 -1.11
C VAL A 247 -10.42 3.91 0.28
N THR A 248 -9.45 3.90 1.19
CA THR A 248 -9.64 3.37 2.56
C THR A 248 -10.62 4.20 3.38
N VAL A 249 -10.53 5.53 3.29
CA VAL A 249 -11.47 6.46 3.93
C VAL A 249 -12.86 6.31 3.31
N ARG A 250 -12.93 6.18 1.97
CA ARG A 250 -14.19 5.95 1.27
C ARG A 250 -14.88 4.66 1.72
N LEU A 251 -14.15 3.55 1.81
CA LEU A 251 -14.69 2.28 2.31
C LEU A 251 -15.16 2.40 3.76
N MET A 252 -14.41 3.10 4.62
CA MET A 252 -14.82 3.35 5.99
C MET A 252 -16.14 4.14 6.05
N ASN A 253 -16.26 5.20 5.23
CA ASN A 253 -17.47 6.00 5.17
C ASN A 253 -18.68 5.18 4.64
N MET A 254 -18.45 4.31 3.65
CA MET A 254 -19.50 3.39 3.17
C MET A 254 -19.95 2.42 4.26
N ALA A 255 -19.03 1.87 5.06
CA ALA A 255 -19.35 0.98 6.17
C ALA A 255 -20.16 1.69 7.27
N GLY A 256 -19.77 2.93 7.63
CA GLY A 256 -20.43 3.71 8.68
C GLY A 256 -21.79 4.26 8.28
N THR A 257 -21.90 4.76 7.05
CA THR A 257 -23.13 5.39 6.54
C THR A 257 -24.20 4.36 6.16
N TRP A 258 -23.78 3.18 5.73
CA TRP A 258 -24.66 2.17 5.13
C TRP A 258 -24.56 0.82 5.82
N GLY A 259 -24.49 0.78 7.14
CA GLY A 259 -24.29 -0.41 7.96
C GLY A 259 -25.04 -1.69 7.56
N SER A 260 -26.01 -1.59 6.62
CA SER A 260 -26.72 -2.70 5.99
C SER A 260 -26.37 -2.93 4.52
N ALA A 261 -25.60 -2.04 3.88
CA ALA A 261 -25.29 -2.10 2.44
C ALA A 261 -24.04 -2.96 2.12
N TRP A 262 -24.00 -4.17 2.65
CA TRP A 262 -22.91 -5.11 2.48
C TRP A 262 -22.53 -5.38 1.01
N HIS A 263 -23.54 -5.41 0.12
CA HIS A 263 -23.36 -5.59 -1.32
C HIS A 263 -22.51 -4.48 -1.95
N LEU A 264 -22.69 -3.22 -1.56
CA LEU A 264 -21.90 -2.09 -2.05
C LEU A 264 -20.52 -2.03 -1.40
N LEU A 265 -20.44 -2.26 -0.08
CA LEU A 265 -19.15 -2.29 0.62
C LEU A 265 -18.22 -3.36 0.04
N THR A 266 -18.73 -4.56 -0.20
CA THR A 266 -17.95 -5.66 -0.77
C THR A 266 -17.54 -5.38 -2.21
N ALA A 267 -18.43 -4.79 -3.03
CA ALA A 267 -18.07 -4.36 -4.39
C ALA A 267 -16.97 -3.29 -4.38
N GLY A 268 -17.07 -2.29 -3.48
CA GLY A 268 -16.04 -1.27 -3.28
C GLY A 268 -14.70 -1.86 -2.83
N ALA A 269 -14.73 -2.83 -1.92
CA ALA A 269 -13.54 -3.54 -1.47
C ALA A 269 -12.84 -4.26 -2.63
N PHE A 270 -13.58 -4.96 -3.51
CA PHE A 270 -12.99 -5.59 -4.69
C PHE A 270 -12.41 -4.60 -5.69
N VAL A 271 -13.11 -3.48 -5.94
CA VAL A 271 -12.55 -2.39 -6.77
C VAL A 271 -11.23 -1.90 -6.19
N SER A 272 -11.15 -1.72 -4.87
CA SER A 272 -9.93 -1.25 -4.20
C SER A 272 -8.76 -2.23 -4.30
N MET A 273 -9.02 -3.54 -4.40
CA MET A 273 -7.98 -4.58 -4.48
C MET A 273 -7.34 -4.71 -5.86
N ILE A 274 -7.96 -4.21 -6.93
CA ILE A 274 -7.50 -4.40 -8.31
C ILE A 274 -6.06 -3.92 -8.49
N LEU A 275 -5.77 -2.70 -8.05
CA LEU A 275 -4.45 -2.11 -8.27
C LEU A 275 -3.35 -2.74 -7.40
N PRO A 276 -3.52 -2.94 -6.07
CA PRO A 276 -2.54 -3.66 -5.26
C PRO A 276 -2.23 -5.07 -5.78
N LEU A 277 -3.25 -5.82 -6.20
CA LEU A 277 -3.07 -7.14 -6.79
C LEU A 277 -2.28 -7.07 -8.10
N THR A 278 -2.61 -6.14 -8.98
CA THR A 278 -1.90 -5.94 -10.26
C THR A 278 -0.43 -5.59 -10.01
N VAL A 279 -0.16 -4.67 -9.09
CA VAL A 279 1.21 -4.27 -8.72
C VAL A 279 1.97 -5.47 -8.14
N PHE A 280 1.37 -6.18 -7.19
CA PHE A 280 2.00 -7.34 -6.56
C PHE A 280 2.30 -8.44 -7.58
N LEU A 281 1.33 -8.87 -8.39
CA LEU A 281 1.50 -9.92 -9.39
C LEU A 281 2.53 -9.56 -10.46
N SER A 282 2.59 -8.29 -10.87
CA SER A 282 3.56 -7.81 -11.85
C SER A 282 5.00 -7.80 -11.32
N LEU A 283 5.17 -7.52 -10.03
CA LEU A 283 6.48 -7.29 -9.41
C LEU A 283 6.91 -8.41 -8.44
N GLN A 284 6.09 -9.44 -8.19
CA GLN A 284 6.35 -10.50 -7.20
C GLN A 284 7.72 -11.18 -7.38
N ARG A 285 8.19 -11.33 -8.62
CA ARG A 285 9.51 -11.92 -8.91
C ARG A 285 10.68 -11.12 -8.28
N TYR A 286 10.55 -9.81 -8.22
CA TYR A 286 11.54 -8.95 -7.58
C TYR A 286 11.44 -9.01 -6.06
N PHE A 287 10.22 -9.08 -5.53
CA PHE A 287 9.94 -9.22 -4.11
C PHE A 287 10.59 -10.48 -3.52
N VAL A 288 10.39 -11.63 -4.15
CA VAL A 288 10.99 -12.90 -3.72
C VAL A 288 12.52 -12.84 -3.76
N ARG A 289 13.10 -12.28 -4.84
CA ARG A 289 14.57 -12.15 -4.96
C ARG A 289 15.15 -11.20 -3.92
N GLY A 290 14.49 -10.08 -3.64
CA GLY A 290 14.96 -9.11 -2.67
C GLY A 290 14.95 -9.62 -1.24
N LEU A 291 13.92 -10.38 -0.84
CA LEU A 291 13.84 -11.02 0.47
C LEU A 291 14.91 -12.12 0.65
N LEU A 292 15.13 -12.92 -0.38
CA LEU A 292 16.10 -14.01 -0.32
C LEU A 292 17.55 -13.51 -0.32
N ALA A 293 17.86 -12.39 -0.98
CA ALA A 293 19.20 -11.80 -0.98
C ALA A 293 19.68 -11.41 0.43
N GLY A 294 18.78 -11.10 1.36
CA GLY A 294 19.10 -10.84 2.77
C GLY A 294 19.21 -12.09 3.67
N SER A 295 18.73 -13.24 3.20
CA SER A 295 18.63 -14.47 4.02
C SER A 295 19.72 -15.52 3.71
N VAL A 296 20.42 -15.40 2.59
CA VAL A 296 21.50 -16.35 2.21
C VAL A 296 22.83 -15.76 2.64
N LYS A 297 23.17 -15.92 3.92
CA LYS A 297 24.55 -15.99 4.37
C LYS A 297 24.99 -17.46 4.20
N GLY A 298 25.54 -17.78 3.02
CA GLY A 298 26.29 -18.99 2.81
C GLY A 298 27.64 -18.90 3.46
#